data_baa4f9f6eea20627f4be44921253380f
#
_entry.id   baa4f9f6eea20627f4be44921253380f
#
_cell.length_a   1.000
_cell.length_b   1.000
_cell.length_c   1.000
_cell.angle_alpha   90.00
_cell.angle_beta   90.00
_cell.angle_gamma   90.00
#
_symmetry.space_group_name_H-M   'P 1'
#
loop_
_entity.id
_entity.type
_entity.pdbx_description
1 polymer ?
#
loop_
_entity_poly.entity_id
_entity_poly.type
_entity_poly.pdbx_seq_one_letter_code
_entity_poly.pdbx_strand_id
1 'polypeptide(L)'
;MARVRTEAKREAILETAAEVFTERGLEGASMSEIAKRLGGSKATLYGYFPSKENLFVHVSLRVVGKEVIPMLASLPERANEDPRQVLLDAGRHLMARVSDRNATNAYRLAVAHGRAGNLGRIFHDTGPGQGAKLLAAYIEAATKAGRLSAANPNAAAYHLRALLESETAYRLRLQLEAEISPEELEETIARAVDVFLAAYGPKTTSSDTTIGSRDDDAPEQAVTASAALQPESSEL
;
A
#
# COMPACT_ATOMS: atom_id res chain seq x y z
N MET A 1 -18.71 -39.91 -1.40
CA MET A 1 -18.99 -38.85 -0.41
C MET A 1 -17.97 -37.73 -0.63
N ALA A 2 -18.40 -36.51 -0.96
CA ALA A 2 -17.51 -35.36 -1.04
C ALA A 2 -16.99 -35.04 0.38
N ARG A 3 -15.66 -35.13 0.54
CA ARG A 3 -15.00 -34.82 1.81
C ARG A 3 -15.17 -33.33 2.10
N VAL A 4 -15.86 -32.98 3.17
CA VAL A 4 -16.09 -31.60 3.59
C VAL A 4 -14.72 -30.92 3.78
N ARG A 5 -14.50 -29.80 3.11
CA ARG A 5 -13.30 -28.96 3.28
C ARG A 5 -13.39 -28.30 4.65
N THR A 6 -12.42 -28.55 5.52
CA THR A 6 -12.38 -27.96 6.86
C THR A 6 -11.31 -26.88 6.92
N GLU A 7 -11.53 -25.83 7.72
CA GLU A 7 -10.55 -24.78 7.93
C GLU A 7 -9.27 -25.32 8.60
N ALA A 8 -9.41 -26.23 9.56
CA ALA A 8 -8.26 -26.90 10.17
C ALA A 8 -7.35 -27.62 9.14
N LYS A 9 -7.95 -28.30 8.14
CA LYS A 9 -7.17 -28.94 7.09
C LYS A 9 -6.54 -27.93 6.14
N ARG A 10 -7.25 -26.83 5.86
CA ARG A 10 -6.72 -25.73 5.05
C ARG A 10 -5.50 -25.11 5.72
N GLU A 11 -5.57 -24.84 7.00
CA GLU A 11 -4.47 -24.26 7.78
C GLU A 11 -3.27 -25.21 7.84
N ALA A 12 -3.47 -26.51 8.08
CA ALA A 12 -2.41 -27.51 8.05
C ALA A 12 -1.70 -27.58 6.68
N ILE A 13 -2.45 -27.42 5.57
CA ILE A 13 -1.87 -27.34 4.23
C ILE A 13 -0.98 -26.10 4.11
N LEU A 14 -1.46 -24.92 4.55
CA LEU A 14 -0.70 -23.67 4.48
C LEU A 14 0.58 -23.72 5.33
N GLU A 15 0.54 -24.36 6.50
CA GLU A 15 1.73 -24.57 7.35
C GLU A 15 2.77 -25.45 6.67
N THR A 16 2.36 -26.65 6.24
CA THR A 16 3.27 -27.57 5.54
C THR A 16 3.83 -26.93 4.26
N ALA A 17 3.00 -26.18 3.52
CA ALA A 17 3.43 -25.49 2.31
C ALA A 17 4.42 -24.37 2.61
N ALA A 18 4.24 -23.62 3.69
CA ALA A 18 5.16 -22.57 4.13
C ALA A 18 6.56 -23.13 4.39
N GLU A 19 6.67 -24.27 5.08
CA GLU A 19 7.95 -24.96 5.31
C GLU A 19 8.62 -25.33 4.00
N VAL A 20 7.89 -25.98 3.07
CA VAL A 20 8.43 -26.42 1.78
C VAL A 20 8.89 -25.22 0.93
N PHE A 21 8.11 -24.13 0.91
CA PHE A 21 8.48 -22.93 0.17
C PHE A 21 9.66 -22.20 0.79
N THR A 22 9.79 -22.22 2.11
CA THR A 22 10.97 -21.65 2.79
C THR A 22 12.24 -22.43 2.46
N GLU A 23 12.17 -23.78 2.46
CA GLU A 23 13.32 -24.64 2.19
C GLU A 23 13.74 -24.64 0.72
N ARG A 24 12.80 -24.61 -0.21
CA ARG A 24 13.04 -24.90 -1.64
C ARG A 24 12.70 -23.75 -2.58
N GLY A 25 12.12 -22.70 -2.08
CA GLY A 25 11.56 -21.63 -2.91
C GLY A 25 10.35 -22.10 -3.72
N LEU A 26 9.77 -21.19 -4.49
CA LEU A 26 8.62 -21.50 -5.35
C LEU A 26 8.98 -22.53 -6.45
N GLU A 27 10.11 -22.34 -7.13
CA GLU A 27 10.50 -23.18 -8.28
C GLU A 27 10.86 -24.61 -7.85
N GLY A 28 11.57 -24.77 -6.74
CA GLY A 28 11.99 -26.07 -6.22
C GLY A 28 10.90 -26.85 -5.48
N ALA A 29 9.80 -26.19 -5.12
CA ALA A 29 8.69 -26.83 -4.45
C ALA A 29 7.74 -27.54 -5.43
N SER A 30 7.08 -28.62 -4.97
CA SER A 30 6.05 -29.31 -5.74
C SER A 30 4.82 -29.67 -4.90
N MET A 31 3.64 -29.70 -5.53
CA MET A 31 2.39 -30.17 -4.88
C MET A 31 2.51 -31.61 -4.39
N SER A 32 3.39 -32.43 -5.00
CA SER A 32 3.67 -33.81 -4.57
C SER A 32 4.39 -33.87 -3.26
N GLU A 33 5.42 -33.05 -3.11
CA GLU A 33 6.22 -32.97 -1.87
C GLU A 33 5.35 -32.47 -0.71
N ILE A 34 4.58 -31.42 -0.94
CA ILE A 34 3.68 -30.85 0.06
C ILE A 34 2.64 -31.91 0.49
N ALA A 35 2.02 -32.62 -0.46
CA ALA A 35 1.07 -33.67 -0.17
C ALA A 35 1.68 -34.82 0.65
N LYS A 36 2.94 -35.23 0.31
CA LYS A 36 3.69 -36.25 1.03
C LYS A 36 3.97 -35.84 2.46
N ARG A 37 4.48 -34.63 2.72
CA ARG A 37 4.75 -34.12 4.07
C ARG A 37 3.47 -33.99 4.91
N LEU A 38 2.37 -33.54 4.27
CA LEU A 38 1.06 -33.44 4.92
C LEU A 38 0.44 -34.80 5.31
N GLY A 39 0.97 -35.91 4.81
CA GLY A 39 0.37 -37.24 4.96
C GLY A 39 -0.94 -37.40 4.21
N GLY A 40 -1.14 -36.67 3.10
CA GLY A 40 -2.36 -36.63 2.31
C GLY A 40 -2.14 -36.95 0.83
N SER A 41 -3.25 -37.04 0.08
CA SER A 41 -3.20 -37.23 -1.38
C SER A 41 -3.07 -35.91 -2.12
N LYS A 42 -2.44 -35.94 -3.32
CA LYS A 42 -2.44 -34.78 -4.24
C LYS A 42 -3.86 -34.30 -4.56
N ALA A 43 -4.80 -35.23 -4.75
CA ALA A 43 -6.21 -34.89 -5.04
C ALA A 43 -6.83 -34.07 -3.92
N THR A 44 -6.53 -34.41 -2.66
CA THR A 44 -6.96 -33.61 -1.51
C THR A 44 -6.38 -32.21 -1.57
N LEU A 45 -5.08 -32.06 -1.83
CA LEU A 45 -4.39 -30.76 -1.92
C LEU A 45 -4.96 -29.90 -3.03
N TYR A 46 -5.13 -30.43 -4.24
CA TYR A 46 -5.76 -29.73 -5.37
C TYR A 46 -7.23 -29.37 -5.10
N GLY A 47 -7.89 -30.11 -4.21
CA GLY A 47 -9.22 -29.77 -3.75
C GLY A 47 -9.29 -28.46 -2.97
N TYR A 48 -8.22 -28.05 -2.27
CA TYR A 48 -8.14 -26.79 -1.52
C TYR A 48 -7.50 -25.67 -2.34
N PHE A 49 -6.44 -25.97 -3.08
CA PHE A 49 -5.64 -25.03 -3.83
C PHE A 49 -5.42 -25.53 -5.25
N PRO A 50 -5.95 -24.84 -6.28
CA PRO A 50 -5.98 -25.35 -7.66
C PRO A 50 -4.59 -25.42 -8.31
N SER A 51 -3.58 -24.72 -7.77
CA SER A 51 -2.21 -24.75 -8.29
C SER A 51 -1.18 -24.47 -7.19
N LYS A 52 0.09 -24.71 -7.49
CA LYS A 52 1.22 -24.36 -6.64
C LYS A 52 1.32 -22.85 -6.41
N GLU A 53 1.11 -22.09 -7.46
CA GLU A 53 1.15 -20.62 -7.45
C GLU A 53 0.01 -20.06 -6.56
N ASN A 54 -1.18 -20.62 -6.68
CA ASN A 54 -2.32 -20.26 -5.82
C ASN A 54 -2.00 -20.53 -4.35
N LEU A 55 -1.47 -21.71 -4.05
CA LEU A 55 -1.05 -22.08 -2.69
C LEU A 55 0.05 -21.15 -2.16
N PHE A 56 1.05 -20.80 -3.00
CA PHE A 56 2.13 -19.89 -2.63
C PHE A 56 1.62 -18.49 -2.27
N VAL A 57 0.72 -17.94 -3.07
CA VAL A 57 0.09 -16.64 -2.77
C VAL A 57 -0.66 -16.68 -1.43
N HIS A 58 -1.42 -17.74 -1.16
CA HIS A 58 -2.11 -17.89 0.12
C HIS A 58 -1.15 -18.03 1.31
N VAL A 59 -0.02 -18.72 1.15
CA VAL A 59 1.03 -18.78 2.19
C VAL A 59 1.60 -17.39 2.46
N SER A 60 1.93 -16.63 1.42
CA SER A 60 2.46 -15.27 1.56
C SER A 60 1.47 -14.32 2.24
N LEU A 61 0.19 -14.40 1.88
CA LEU A 61 -0.88 -13.60 2.50
C LEU A 61 -1.13 -13.97 3.97
N ARG A 62 -0.89 -15.23 4.35
CA ARG A 62 -1.01 -15.67 5.75
C ARG A 62 -0.04 -14.93 6.67
N VAL A 63 1.19 -14.71 6.22
CA VAL A 63 2.18 -13.90 6.96
C VAL A 63 1.68 -12.47 7.14
N VAL A 64 1.19 -11.84 6.05
CA VAL A 64 0.58 -10.50 6.12
C VAL A 64 -0.56 -10.46 7.11
N GLY A 65 -1.45 -11.45 7.08
CA GLY A 65 -2.59 -11.55 7.99
C GLY A 65 -2.20 -11.68 9.46
N LYS A 66 -1.08 -12.33 9.77
CA LYS A 66 -0.62 -12.52 11.15
C LYS A 66 0.17 -11.35 11.73
N GLU A 67 0.92 -10.63 10.92
CA GLU A 67 1.86 -9.59 11.35
C GLU A 67 1.36 -8.17 11.05
N VAL A 68 1.00 -7.92 9.80
CA VAL A 68 0.70 -6.55 9.34
C VAL A 68 -0.73 -6.13 9.67
N ILE A 69 -1.70 -7.01 9.45
CA ILE A 69 -3.11 -6.65 9.64
C ILE A 69 -3.44 -6.30 11.10
N PRO A 70 -3.00 -7.07 12.13
CA PRO A 70 -3.24 -6.69 13.52
C PRO A 70 -2.58 -5.35 13.90
N MET A 71 -1.35 -5.10 13.42
CA MET A 71 -0.66 -3.83 13.65
C MET A 71 -1.44 -2.67 13.03
N LEU A 72 -1.84 -2.76 11.76
CA LEU A 72 -2.63 -1.70 11.12
C LEU A 72 -4.00 -1.50 11.78
N ALA A 73 -4.62 -2.56 12.29
CA ALA A 73 -5.90 -2.49 12.99
C ALA A 73 -5.82 -1.74 14.32
N SER A 74 -4.66 -1.72 14.98
CA SER A 74 -4.43 -0.98 16.22
C SER A 74 -4.13 0.51 16.02
N LEU A 75 -3.77 0.95 14.80
CA LEU A 75 -3.39 2.34 14.54
C LEU A 75 -4.45 3.39 14.93
N PRO A 76 -5.78 3.17 14.78
CA PRO A 76 -6.76 4.16 15.22
C PRO A 76 -6.69 4.51 16.71
N GLU A 77 -6.19 3.61 17.57
CA GLU A 77 -5.98 3.86 19.00
C GLU A 77 -4.87 4.91 19.24
N ARG A 78 -3.97 5.06 18.28
CA ARG A 78 -2.86 6.02 18.27
C ARG A 78 -3.20 7.36 17.59
N ALA A 79 -4.48 7.65 17.32
CA ALA A 79 -4.91 8.81 16.56
C ALA A 79 -4.54 10.17 17.21
N ASN A 80 -4.28 10.21 18.52
CA ASN A 80 -3.86 11.40 19.25
C ASN A 80 -2.33 11.58 19.33
N GLU A 81 -1.55 10.57 18.95
CA GLU A 81 -0.09 10.65 18.92
C GLU A 81 0.42 11.54 17.78
N ASP A 82 1.73 11.79 17.74
CA ASP A 82 2.36 12.46 16.62
C ASP A 82 2.17 11.62 15.33
N PRO A 83 1.45 12.12 14.32
CA PRO A 83 1.18 11.35 13.12
C PRO A 83 2.45 10.96 12.37
N ARG A 84 3.53 11.75 12.48
CA ARG A 84 4.79 11.40 11.85
C ARG A 84 5.36 10.10 12.42
N GLN A 85 5.38 9.94 13.72
CA GLN A 85 5.89 8.71 14.36
C GLN A 85 5.02 7.51 14.03
N VAL A 86 3.68 7.66 14.10
CA VAL A 86 2.74 6.59 13.77
C VAL A 86 2.91 6.12 12.33
N LEU A 87 3.07 7.05 11.38
CA LEU A 87 3.21 6.74 9.96
C LEU A 87 4.59 6.15 9.62
N LEU A 88 5.66 6.58 10.31
CA LEU A 88 6.98 5.94 10.20
C LEU A 88 6.93 4.49 10.67
N ASP A 89 6.32 4.23 11.82
CA ASP A 89 6.15 2.85 12.34
C ASP A 89 5.34 1.98 11.40
N ALA A 90 4.21 2.49 10.92
CA ALA A 90 3.39 1.80 9.92
C ALA A 90 4.17 1.55 8.61
N GLY A 91 4.92 2.54 8.14
CA GLY A 91 5.76 2.46 6.95
C GLY A 91 6.80 1.35 7.04
N ARG A 92 7.51 1.22 8.18
CA ARG A 92 8.49 0.16 8.43
C ARG A 92 7.86 -1.23 8.30
N HIS A 93 6.73 -1.46 8.95
CA HIS A 93 6.04 -2.75 8.89
C HIS A 93 5.52 -3.08 7.48
N LEU A 94 4.98 -2.09 6.78
CA LEU A 94 4.50 -2.27 5.41
C LEU A 94 5.65 -2.55 4.45
N MET A 95 6.73 -1.76 4.52
CA MET A 95 7.85 -1.89 3.60
C MET A 95 8.71 -3.11 3.87
N ALA A 96 8.82 -3.58 5.11
CA ALA A 96 9.42 -4.87 5.42
C ALA A 96 8.73 -6.03 4.66
N ARG A 97 7.40 -5.94 4.46
CA ARG A 97 6.67 -6.93 3.67
C ARG A 97 6.81 -6.73 2.16
N VAL A 98 6.82 -5.47 1.70
CA VAL A 98 7.05 -5.17 0.27
C VAL A 98 8.43 -5.63 -0.17
N SER A 99 9.43 -5.50 0.70
CA SER A 99 10.81 -5.92 0.46
C SER A 99 11.05 -7.42 0.66
N ASP A 100 10.11 -8.16 1.24
CA ASP A 100 10.21 -9.61 1.39
C ASP A 100 10.14 -10.32 0.04
N ARG A 101 11.09 -11.21 -0.20
CA ARG A 101 11.22 -11.95 -1.47
C ARG A 101 9.96 -12.77 -1.81
N ASN A 102 9.34 -13.41 -0.81
CA ASN A 102 8.16 -14.23 -1.03
C ASN A 102 6.94 -13.35 -1.33
N ALA A 103 6.80 -12.21 -0.65
CA ALA A 103 5.74 -11.24 -0.92
C ALA A 103 5.89 -10.62 -2.32
N THR A 104 7.11 -10.28 -2.73
CA THR A 104 7.41 -9.79 -4.09
C THR A 104 7.07 -10.86 -5.15
N ASN A 105 7.45 -12.13 -4.94
CA ASN A 105 7.08 -13.22 -5.84
C ASN A 105 5.57 -13.46 -5.89
N ALA A 106 4.87 -13.39 -4.75
CA ALA A 106 3.40 -13.50 -4.70
C ALA A 106 2.71 -12.36 -5.48
N TYR A 107 3.23 -11.13 -5.37
CA TYR A 107 2.76 -10.00 -6.17
C TYR A 107 2.91 -10.27 -7.67
N ARG A 108 4.10 -10.74 -8.11
CA ARG A 108 4.38 -11.03 -9.52
C ARG A 108 3.48 -12.14 -10.06
N LEU A 109 3.23 -13.18 -9.27
CA LEU A 109 2.26 -14.24 -9.62
C LEU A 109 0.84 -13.70 -9.73
N ALA A 110 0.44 -12.83 -8.80
CA ALA A 110 -0.88 -12.20 -8.83
C ALA A 110 -1.07 -11.34 -10.08
N VAL A 111 -0.02 -10.65 -10.55
CA VAL A 111 -0.04 -9.88 -11.81
C VAL A 111 -0.09 -10.82 -13.01
N ALA A 112 0.80 -11.81 -13.09
CA ALA A 112 0.92 -12.72 -14.24
C ALA A 112 -0.32 -13.61 -14.43
N HIS A 113 -0.93 -14.02 -13.33
CA HIS A 113 -2.07 -14.96 -13.33
C HIS A 113 -3.34 -14.36 -12.74
N GLY A 114 -3.48 -13.05 -12.73
CA GLY A 114 -4.53 -12.32 -12.02
C GLY A 114 -5.96 -12.76 -12.36
N ARG A 115 -6.21 -13.17 -13.60
CA ARG A 115 -7.52 -13.70 -14.04
C ARG A 115 -7.71 -15.18 -13.72
N ALA A 116 -6.65 -15.96 -13.65
CA ALA A 116 -6.71 -17.39 -13.37
C ALA A 116 -7.06 -17.63 -11.91
N GLY A 117 -8.19 -18.28 -11.63
CA GLY A 117 -8.62 -18.61 -10.27
C GLY A 117 -8.84 -17.39 -9.36
N ASN A 118 -9.09 -16.20 -9.90
CA ASN A 118 -9.24 -14.95 -9.14
C ASN A 118 -7.99 -14.54 -8.31
N LEU A 119 -6.79 -14.97 -8.72
CA LEU A 119 -5.60 -14.80 -7.91
C LEU A 119 -5.28 -13.32 -7.61
N GLY A 120 -5.46 -12.44 -8.60
CA GLY A 120 -5.29 -11.00 -8.42
C GLY A 120 -6.25 -10.41 -7.38
N ARG A 121 -7.52 -10.84 -7.40
CA ARG A 121 -8.52 -10.42 -6.42
C ARG A 121 -8.19 -10.94 -5.03
N ILE A 122 -7.85 -12.23 -4.90
CA ILE A 122 -7.46 -12.85 -3.62
C ILE A 122 -6.28 -12.08 -3.03
N PHE A 123 -5.25 -11.82 -3.83
CA PHE A 123 -4.09 -11.06 -3.40
C PHE A 123 -4.47 -9.66 -2.92
N HIS A 124 -5.23 -8.92 -3.73
CA HIS A 124 -5.67 -7.57 -3.40
C HIS A 124 -6.51 -7.54 -2.11
N ASP A 125 -7.58 -8.33 -2.06
CA ASP A 125 -8.59 -8.23 -0.99
C ASP A 125 -8.07 -8.72 0.38
N THR A 126 -7.12 -9.65 0.37
CA THR A 126 -6.55 -10.22 1.61
C THR A 126 -5.31 -9.45 2.09
N GLY A 127 -4.60 -8.77 1.19
CA GLY A 127 -3.37 -8.03 1.50
C GLY A 127 -3.55 -6.52 1.31
N PRO A 128 -3.14 -5.99 0.14
CA PRO A 128 -3.08 -4.56 -0.11
C PRO A 128 -4.38 -3.79 0.11
N GLY A 129 -5.51 -4.35 -0.31
CA GLY A 129 -6.81 -3.70 -0.16
C GLY A 129 -7.30 -3.67 1.28
N GLN A 130 -7.04 -4.74 2.05
CA GLN A 130 -7.33 -4.75 3.48
C GLN A 130 -6.43 -3.77 4.23
N GLY A 131 -5.13 -3.75 3.93
CA GLY A 131 -4.19 -2.79 4.50
C GLY A 131 -4.61 -1.34 4.25
N ALA A 132 -5.03 -1.01 3.02
CA ALA A 132 -5.51 0.33 2.67
C ALA A 132 -6.75 0.73 3.48
N LYS A 133 -7.71 -0.18 3.72
CA LYS A 133 -8.89 0.09 4.56
C LYS A 133 -8.51 0.40 6.01
N LEU A 134 -7.55 -0.34 6.58
CA LEU A 134 -7.09 -0.12 7.95
C LEU A 134 -6.30 1.18 8.09
N LEU A 135 -5.46 1.51 7.12
CA LEU A 135 -4.81 2.82 7.06
C LEU A 135 -5.82 3.96 6.94
N ALA A 136 -6.88 3.79 6.12
CA ALA A 136 -7.94 4.78 6.01
C ALA A 136 -8.68 5.00 7.35
N ALA A 137 -8.90 3.93 8.13
CA ALA A 137 -9.48 4.04 9.46
C ALA A 137 -8.61 4.85 10.42
N TYR A 138 -7.28 4.66 10.40
CA TYR A 138 -6.35 5.50 11.16
C TYR A 138 -6.42 6.97 10.69
N ILE A 139 -6.33 7.21 9.37
CA ILE A 139 -6.34 8.57 8.82
C ILE A 139 -7.65 9.29 9.17
N GLU A 140 -8.78 8.59 9.15
CA GLU A 140 -10.07 9.13 9.58
C GLU A 140 -10.05 9.49 11.07
N ALA A 141 -9.56 8.60 11.94
CA ALA A 141 -9.46 8.84 13.37
C ALA A 141 -8.52 10.01 13.68
N ALA A 142 -7.34 10.06 13.06
CA ALA A 142 -6.38 11.16 13.21
C ALA A 142 -6.92 12.50 12.67
N THR A 143 -7.73 12.47 11.60
CA THR A 143 -8.41 13.67 11.08
C THR A 143 -9.47 14.16 12.06
N LYS A 144 -10.26 13.29 12.67
CA LYS A 144 -11.21 13.64 13.73
C LYS A 144 -10.51 14.21 14.98
N ALA A 145 -9.32 13.72 15.28
CA ALA A 145 -8.47 14.23 16.37
C ALA A 145 -7.73 15.54 16.01
N GLY A 146 -7.89 16.08 14.79
CA GLY A 146 -7.20 17.29 14.33
C GLY A 146 -5.71 17.12 14.04
N ARG A 147 -5.23 15.90 14.02
CA ARG A 147 -3.83 15.56 13.75
C ARG A 147 -3.51 15.45 12.26
N LEU A 148 -4.52 15.15 11.45
CA LEU A 148 -4.45 15.13 9.98
C LEU A 148 -5.61 15.95 9.39
N SER A 149 -5.54 16.21 8.09
CA SER A 149 -6.57 16.96 7.34
C SER A 149 -6.84 16.25 6.00
N ALA A 150 -7.52 15.10 6.07
CA ALA A 150 -7.84 14.30 4.89
C ALA A 150 -9.36 14.32 4.61
N ALA A 151 -9.78 15.04 3.57
CA ALA A 151 -11.17 15.04 3.12
C ALA A 151 -11.67 13.67 2.65
N ASN A 152 -10.75 12.84 2.13
CA ASN A 152 -11.03 11.47 1.72
C ASN A 152 -9.97 10.51 2.29
N PRO A 153 -10.22 9.90 3.46
CA PRO A 153 -9.27 8.99 4.10
C PRO A 153 -8.88 7.78 3.25
N ASN A 154 -9.81 7.25 2.44
CA ASN A 154 -9.50 6.14 1.54
C ASN A 154 -8.50 6.55 0.45
N ALA A 155 -8.70 7.68 -0.20
CA ALA A 155 -7.75 8.20 -1.19
C ALA A 155 -6.39 8.48 -0.53
N ALA A 156 -6.36 9.10 0.65
CA ALA A 156 -5.14 9.40 1.39
C ALA A 156 -4.36 8.11 1.75
N ALA A 157 -5.06 7.03 2.12
CA ALA A 157 -4.42 5.72 2.38
C ALA A 157 -3.73 5.14 1.13
N TYR A 158 -4.35 5.26 -0.05
CA TYR A 158 -3.72 4.85 -1.31
C TYR A 158 -2.55 5.74 -1.68
N HIS A 159 -2.63 7.07 -1.43
CA HIS A 159 -1.52 7.99 -1.67
C HIS A 159 -0.33 7.68 -0.77
N LEU A 160 -0.54 7.46 0.54
CA LEU A 160 0.54 7.05 1.45
C LEU A 160 1.22 5.78 0.96
N ARG A 161 0.43 4.78 0.61
CA ARG A 161 0.96 3.52 0.10
C ARG A 161 1.76 3.71 -1.18
N ALA A 162 1.25 4.48 -2.13
CA ALA A 162 1.94 4.77 -3.38
C ALA A 162 3.28 5.48 -3.13
N LEU A 163 3.32 6.44 -2.21
CA LEU A 163 4.54 7.15 -1.80
C LEU A 163 5.56 6.17 -1.19
N LEU A 164 5.14 5.31 -0.26
CA LEU A 164 6.01 4.31 0.35
C LEU A 164 6.63 3.35 -0.68
N GLU A 165 5.86 2.94 -1.70
CA GLU A 165 6.29 1.97 -2.71
C GLU A 165 7.03 2.63 -3.91
N SER A 166 6.99 3.95 -4.07
CA SER A 166 7.37 4.65 -5.30
C SER A 166 8.84 4.48 -5.70
N GLU A 167 9.76 4.48 -4.74
CA GLU A 167 11.20 4.49 -5.02
C GLU A 167 11.80 3.07 -5.12
N THR A 168 11.29 2.12 -4.34
CA THR A 168 11.96 0.84 -4.14
C THR A 168 11.17 -0.37 -4.63
N ALA A 169 9.84 -0.38 -4.44
CA ALA A 169 9.03 -1.57 -4.68
C ALA A 169 9.05 -2.05 -6.15
N TYR A 170 9.06 -1.13 -7.12
CA TYR A 170 9.09 -1.50 -8.53
C TYR A 170 10.44 -2.12 -8.93
N ARG A 171 11.56 -1.67 -8.35
CA ARG A 171 12.90 -2.22 -8.61
C ARG A 171 12.98 -3.67 -8.18
N LEU A 172 12.44 -4.00 -6.99
CA LEU A 172 12.32 -5.38 -6.51
C LEU A 172 11.38 -6.22 -7.38
N ARG A 173 10.22 -5.66 -7.76
CA ARG A 173 9.21 -6.35 -8.57
C ARG A 173 9.70 -6.65 -9.99
N LEU A 174 10.53 -5.78 -10.57
CA LEU A 174 11.18 -5.97 -11.86
C LEU A 174 12.48 -6.77 -11.76
N GLN A 175 12.93 -7.14 -10.57
CA GLN A 175 14.20 -7.82 -10.32
C GLN A 175 15.42 -7.02 -10.80
N LEU A 176 15.37 -5.72 -10.80
CA LEU A 176 16.51 -4.85 -11.06
C LEU A 176 17.49 -4.94 -9.90
N GLU A 177 17.00 -5.21 -8.70
CA GLU A 177 17.75 -5.41 -7.47
C GLU A 177 17.19 -6.63 -6.71
N ALA A 178 18.05 -7.30 -5.97
CA ALA A 178 17.68 -8.43 -5.14
C ALA A 178 17.15 -8.00 -3.77
N GLU A 179 17.71 -6.90 -3.23
CA GLU A 179 17.44 -6.38 -1.89
C GLU A 179 17.59 -4.85 -1.89
N ILE A 180 16.93 -4.18 -0.96
CA ILE A 180 17.10 -2.77 -0.65
C ILE A 180 17.79 -2.70 0.71
N SER A 181 18.78 -1.82 0.88
CA SER A 181 19.47 -1.68 2.16
C SER A 181 18.52 -1.14 3.24
N PRO A 182 18.72 -1.49 4.51
CA PRO A 182 17.93 -0.95 5.61
C PRO A 182 17.97 0.59 5.66
N GLU A 183 19.12 1.19 5.37
CA GLU A 183 19.34 2.64 5.37
C GLU A 183 18.49 3.31 4.26
N GLU A 184 18.56 2.79 3.03
CA GLU A 184 17.77 3.28 1.91
C GLU A 184 16.27 3.13 2.17
N LEU A 185 15.88 2.03 2.80
CA LEU A 185 14.48 1.78 3.16
C LEU A 185 13.97 2.82 4.17
N GLU A 186 14.73 3.10 5.23
CA GLU A 186 14.37 4.11 6.24
C GLU A 186 14.28 5.51 5.62
N GLU A 187 15.22 5.89 4.75
CA GLU A 187 15.19 7.17 4.04
C GLU A 187 13.96 7.28 3.12
N THR A 188 13.65 6.21 2.38
CA THR A 188 12.46 6.17 1.51
C THR A 188 11.17 6.33 2.32
N ILE A 189 11.06 5.64 3.46
CA ILE A 189 9.91 5.74 4.36
C ILE A 189 9.79 7.17 4.90
N ALA A 190 10.90 7.77 5.34
CA ALA A 190 10.90 9.13 5.87
C ALA A 190 10.43 10.15 4.82
N ARG A 191 10.98 10.10 3.60
CA ARG A 191 10.56 10.97 2.49
C ARG A 191 9.07 10.80 2.15
N ALA A 192 8.61 9.55 2.08
CA ALA A 192 7.20 9.25 1.79
C ALA A 192 6.26 9.84 2.84
N VAL A 193 6.61 9.70 4.13
CA VAL A 193 5.83 10.25 5.25
C VAL A 193 5.86 11.78 5.23
N ASP A 194 7.01 12.40 4.97
CA ASP A 194 7.15 13.86 4.93
C ASP A 194 6.31 14.46 3.77
N VAL A 195 6.33 13.85 2.59
CA VAL A 195 5.47 14.25 1.46
C VAL A 195 3.98 14.05 1.79
N PHE A 196 3.64 12.94 2.43
CA PHE A 196 2.26 12.70 2.87
C PHE A 196 1.78 13.76 3.86
N LEU A 197 2.60 14.10 4.85
CA LEU A 197 2.26 15.12 5.86
C LEU A 197 2.23 16.53 5.30
N ALA A 198 3.02 16.84 4.28
CA ALA A 198 2.91 18.12 3.56
C ALA A 198 1.54 18.28 2.89
N ALA A 199 0.93 17.19 2.43
CA ALA A 199 -0.39 17.20 1.79
C ALA A 199 -1.55 17.04 2.78
N TYR A 200 -1.38 16.22 3.82
CA TYR A 200 -2.44 15.76 4.71
C TYR A 200 -2.20 16.09 6.20
N GLY A 201 -1.13 16.80 6.53
CA GLY A 201 -0.89 17.30 7.89
C GLY A 201 -1.97 18.29 8.35
N PRO A 202 -1.98 18.64 9.63
CA PRO A 202 -2.95 19.59 10.17
C PRO A 202 -2.82 20.92 9.42
N LYS A 203 -3.94 21.45 8.94
CA LYS A 203 -3.95 22.79 8.36
C LYS A 203 -3.70 23.78 9.48
N THR A 204 -2.57 24.48 9.45
CA THR A 204 -2.43 25.70 10.24
C THR A 204 -3.51 26.65 9.76
N THR A 205 -4.49 26.92 10.61
CA THR A 205 -5.37 28.06 10.40
C THR A 205 -4.47 29.29 10.44
N SER A 206 -4.16 29.85 9.28
CA SER A 206 -3.60 31.20 9.19
C SER A 206 -4.68 32.15 9.71
N SER A 207 -4.70 32.35 11.03
CA SER A 207 -5.43 33.45 11.64
C SER A 207 -4.68 34.72 11.29
N ASP A 208 -5.40 35.66 10.74
CA ASP A 208 -5.06 37.08 10.60
C ASP A 208 -3.86 37.46 9.71
N THR A 209 -4.16 37.57 8.42
CA THR A 209 -3.73 38.81 7.77
C THR A 209 -4.95 39.69 7.64
N THR A 210 -5.25 40.41 8.69
CA THR A 210 -6.02 41.67 8.65
C THR A 210 -5.23 42.61 7.74
N ILE A 211 -5.57 42.64 6.46
CA ILE A 211 -5.15 43.73 5.59
C ILE A 211 -5.88 44.95 6.12
N GLY A 212 -5.12 45.75 6.86
CA GLY A 212 -5.57 47.05 7.29
C GLY A 212 -6.10 47.82 6.11
N SER A 213 -7.35 48.24 6.21
CA SER A 213 -7.94 49.28 5.41
C SER A 213 -7.03 50.51 5.48
N ARG A 214 -6.29 50.81 4.44
CA ARG A 214 -5.76 52.14 4.22
C ARG A 214 -6.84 52.88 3.44
N ASP A 215 -7.53 53.75 4.17
CA ASP A 215 -8.09 54.95 3.61
C ASP A 215 -6.95 55.79 3.04
N ASP A 216 -6.95 56.02 1.78
CA ASP A 216 -6.25 57.14 1.15
C ASP A 216 -7.09 57.66 0.01
N ASP A 217 -7.76 58.79 0.33
CA ASP A 217 -8.20 59.84 -0.58
C ASP A 217 -7.04 60.27 -1.49
N ALA A 218 -7.26 60.29 -2.80
CA ALA A 218 -6.69 61.32 -3.68
C ALA A 218 -7.08 61.08 -5.17
N PRO A 219 -7.07 62.08 -6.03
CA PRO A 219 -8.13 62.39 -6.92
C PRO A 219 -7.91 61.96 -8.38
N GLU A 220 -9.04 61.93 -9.05
CA GLU A 220 -9.29 61.88 -10.49
C GLU A 220 -8.33 62.74 -11.30
N GLN A 221 -7.58 62.15 -12.27
CA GLN A 221 -7.12 62.82 -13.45
C GLN A 221 -7.25 61.91 -14.68
N ALA A 222 -8.15 62.35 -15.56
CA ALA A 222 -8.38 61.81 -16.87
C ALA A 222 -7.19 62.08 -17.81
N VAL A 223 -6.76 61.08 -18.56
CA VAL A 223 -6.06 61.27 -19.84
C VAL A 223 -6.57 60.26 -20.84
N THR A 224 -7.27 60.78 -21.81
CA THR A 224 -7.64 60.16 -23.09
C THR A 224 -6.47 60.11 -24.04
N ALA A 225 -6.27 58.95 -24.74
CA ALA A 225 -5.80 58.82 -26.12
C ALA A 225 -5.61 57.33 -26.45
N SER A 226 -6.46 56.72 -27.21
CA SER A 226 -6.44 56.54 -28.65
C SER A 226 -5.13 56.02 -29.25
N ALA A 227 -5.12 54.75 -29.67
CA ALA A 227 -4.69 54.37 -31.01
C ALA A 227 -4.87 52.84 -31.23
N ALA A 228 -5.60 52.53 -32.24
CA ALA A 228 -5.80 51.22 -32.86
C ALA A 228 -4.51 50.77 -33.55
N LEU A 229 -4.29 49.44 -33.59
CA LEU A 229 -3.61 48.79 -34.71
C LEU A 229 -4.13 47.33 -34.82
N GLN A 230 -4.49 47.04 -36.05
CA GLN A 230 -5.10 45.79 -36.53
C GLN A 230 -4.08 44.67 -36.76
N PRO A 231 -4.51 43.46 -37.10
CA PRO A 231 -3.70 42.25 -37.16
C PRO A 231 -3.05 42.03 -38.51
N GLU A 232 -1.90 41.41 -38.53
CA GLU A 232 -1.36 40.80 -39.76
C GLU A 232 -1.33 39.29 -39.67
N SER A 233 -2.00 38.68 -40.60
CA SER A 233 -1.92 37.30 -41.06
C SER A 233 -0.67 37.11 -41.92
N SER A 234 0.00 35.97 -41.84
CA SER A 234 0.48 35.11 -42.93
C SER A 234 1.42 34.04 -42.38
N GLU A 235 1.03 32.82 -42.62
CA GLU A 235 1.61 31.85 -43.58
C GLU A 235 3.15 31.66 -43.48
N LEU A 236 3.52 30.50 -42.91
CA LEU A 236 4.23 29.40 -43.58
C LEU A 236 4.38 28.22 -42.64
#